data_74fd53039b79debfd2faff81cae3d488
#
_entry.id   74fd53039b79debfd2faff81cae3d488
#
_cell.length_a   1.000
_cell.length_b   1.000
_cell.length_c   1.000
_cell.angle_alpha   90.00
_cell.angle_beta   90.00
_cell.angle_gamma   90.00
#
_symmetry.space_group_name_H-M   'P 1'
#
loop_
_entity.id
_entity.type
_entity.pdbx_description
1 polymer ?
#
loop_
_entity_poly.entity_id
_entity_poly.type
_entity_poly.pdbx_seq_one_letter_code
_entity_poly.pdbx_strand_id
1 'polypeptide(L)'
;MDLSQISPYKTLDFYARQVVEGFITGRHKSPFHGFSVEFSDYRQYNPGESTRNIDYRLYGRTDRLYVKQFEEETNLRCQILIDHSGSMLYPLERHGDITHPNKLTFAVYAAAVLIELLHRQRDAFGLSLFDQGLHLSTPCRSSRLHQQYLLSELDKLLAPSATQPLSHSATQTLAQAIHLLAEQLHRRSLVAIFTDALTPSDHSATQPLSHSATQEALFDALRHLRHNQHEVILFHTYDLAHEVNLDFDARPHLFIDLETQRQVRLQPADLADAYRRQMTDLFDTLRQRAMQYRIDYVPLDIAQGFHQLLLPFLLKRSKNL
;
A
#
# COMPACT_ATOMS: atom_id res chain seq x y z
N MET A 1 -31.75 -5.28 7.28
CA MET A 1 -31.37 -4.02 6.62
C MET A 1 -30.76 -4.43 5.29
N ASP A 2 -31.41 -4.07 4.21
CA ASP A 2 -31.00 -4.55 2.89
C ASP A 2 -29.78 -3.76 2.42
N LEU A 3 -28.61 -4.41 2.38
CA LEU A 3 -27.32 -3.78 2.04
C LEU A 3 -27.26 -3.29 0.59
N SER A 4 -28.20 -3.70 -0.26
CA SER A 4 -28.29 -3.31 -1.66
C SER A 4 -28.63 -1.84 -1.90
N GLN A 5 -29.15 -1.14 -0.86
CA GLN A 5 -29.54 0.28 -0.93
C GLN A 5 -28.46 1.24 -0.40
N ILE A 6 -27.35 0.72 0.09
CA ILE A 6 -26.24 1.55 0.59
C ILE A 6 -25.35 1.91 -0.60
N SER A 7 -25.10 3.21 -0.79
CA SER A 7 -24.12 3.67 -1.79
C SER A 7 -22.81 2.91 -1.63
N PRO A 8 -22.21 2.39 -2.72
CA PRO A 8 -20.96 1.59 -2.66
C PRO A 8 -19.85 2.25 -1.84
N TYR A 9 -19.64 3.53 -2.03
CA TYR A 9 -18.60 4.28 -1.30
C TYR A 9 -18.85 4.30 0.22
N LYS A 10 -20.14 4.29 0.68
CA LYS A 10 -20.47 4.20 2.12
C LYS A 10 -20.13 2.83 2.69
N THR A 11 -20.20 1.80 1.88
CA THR A 11 -19.82 0.44 2.27
C THR A 11 -18.30 0.36 2.51
N LEU A 12 -17.48 0.95 1.63
CA LEU A 12 -16.03 0.96 1.75
C LEU A 12 -15.58 1.77 2.98
N ASP A 13 -16.13 2.98 3.19
CA ASP A 13 -15.89 3.81 4.39
C ASP A 13 -16.28 3.08 5.68
N PHE A 14 -17.47 2.47 5.70
CA PHE A 14 -17.94 1.73 6.87
C PHE A 14 -17.05 0.54 7.21
N TYR A 15 -16.65 -0.22 6.19
CA TYR A 15 -15.75 -1.35 6.36
C TYR A 15 -14.39 -0.92 6.91
N ALA A 16 -13.77 0.10 6.29
CA ALA A 16 -12.49 0.62 6.73
C ALA A 16 -12.50 1.05 8.19
N ARG A 17 -13.57 1.73 8.62
CA ARG A 17 -13.77 2.11 10.03
C ARG A 17 -13.88 0.91 10.95
N GLN A 18 -14.65 -0.11 10.59
CA GLN A 18 -14.79 -1.31 11.42
C GLN A 18 -13.47 -2.05 11.59
N VAL A 19 -12.67 -2.19 10.51
CA VAL A 19 -11.37 -2.84 10.57
C VAL A 19 -10.42 -2.06 11.47
N VAL A 20 -10.35 -0.73 11.33
CA VAL A 20 -9.47 0.11 12.17
C VAL A 20 -9.93 0.10 13.63
N GLU A 21 -11.23 0.19 13.90
CA GLU A 21 -11.78 0.10 15.26
C GLU A 21 -11.52 -1.26 15.90
N GLY A 22 -11.78 -2.34 15.17
CA GLY A 22 -11.51 -3.70 15.64
C GLY A 22 -10.03 -3.92 15.95
N PHE A 23 -9.13 -3.32 15.19
CA PHE A 23 -7.70 -3.39 15.42
C PHE A 23 -7.29 -2.58 16.66
N ILE A 24 -7.82 -1.36 16.83
CA ILE A 24 -7.49 -0.48 17.96
C ILE A 24 -8.09 -1.03 19.27
N THR A 25 -9.32 -1.55 19.24
CA THR A 25 -10.04 -2.08 20.40
C THR A 25 -9.76 -3.56 20.67
N GLY A 26 -9.29 -4.29 19.66
CA GLY A 26 -8.99 -5.70 19.74
C GLY A 26 -7.81 -6.00 20.67
N ARG A 27 -7.76 -7.21 21.22
CA ARG A 27 -6.88 -7.79 22.27
C ARG A 27 -5.36 -7.64 22.06
N HIS A 28 -4.90 -7.02 21.04
CA HIS A 28 -3.52 -6.61 20.94
C HIS A 28 -3.37 -5.38 21.84
N LYS A 29 -2.73 -5.53 22.99
CA LYS A 29 -2.20 -4.40 23.75
C LYS A 29 -1.45 -3.55 22.74
N SER A 30 -2.17 -2.53 22.22
CA SER A 30 -1.58 -1.59 21.29
C SER A 30 -0.37 -0.99 21.98
N PRO A 31 0.82 -1.00 21.39
CA PRO A 31 1.93 -0.22 21.91
C PRO A 31 1.63 1.28 21.89
N PHE A 32 0.44 1.65 21.42
CA PHE A 32 -0.03 3.02 21.25
C PHE A 32 -0.96 3.43 22.38
N HIS A 33 -0.40 3.69 23.55
CA HIS A 33 -1.02 4.56 24.53
C HIS A 33 -0.71 6.00 24.11
N GLY A 34 -1.75 6.72 23.69
CA GLY A 34 -1.74 8.18 23.60
C GLY A 34 -1.12 8.79 22.34
N PHE A 35 -1.75 8.66 21.18
CA PHE A 35 -1.64 9.71 20.15
C PHE A 35 -2.66 10.81 20.45
N SER A 36 -2.52 11.41 21.59
CA SER A 36 -3.01 12.75 21.86
C SER A 36 -1.85 13.70 21.58
N VAL A 37 -2.12 14.86 21.03
CA VAL A 37 -1.24 16.01 21.08
C VAL A 37 -1.03 16.33 22.55
N GLU A 38 -0.21 15.58 23.22
CA GLU A 38 0.14 15.80 24.60
C GLU A 38 1.43 16.58 24.61
N PHE A 39 1.29 17.80 25.10
CA PHE A 39 2.24 18.52 25.87
C PHE A 39 3.39 17.60 26.30
N SER A 40 4.51 17.69 25.56
CA SER A 40 5.60 16.74 25.72
C SER A 40 6.37 16.97 27.03
N ASP A 41 6.77 18.15 27.34
CA ASP A 41 7.42 18.47 28.62
C ASP A 41 7.64 19.99 28.80
N TYR A 42 7.88 20.43 30.05
CA TYR A 42 8.36 21.76 30.36
C TYR A 42 9.88 21.72 30.48
N ARG A 43 10.57 22.39 29.58
CA ARG A 43 12.01 22.61 29.72
C ARG A 43 12.25 23.95 30.39
N GLN A 44 13.20 24.00 31.29
CA GLN A 44 13.61 25.27 31.92
C GLN A 44 14.15 26.21 30.83
N TYR A 45 13.72 27.48 30.86
CA TYR A 45 14.17 28.51 29.94
C TYR A 45 15.65 28.84 30.15
N ASN A 46 16.40 28.86 29.06
CA ASN A 46 17.79 29.33 29.10
C ASN A 46 17.88 30.76 28.57
N PRO A 47 18.63 31.67 29.25
CA PRO A 47 18.79 33.03 28.78
C PRO A 47 19.35 33.09 27.34
N GLY A 48 18.68 33.85 26.46
CA GLY A 48 19.03 33.98 25.05
C GLY A 48 18.11 33.21 24.08
N GLU A 49 17.19 32.38 24.58
CA GLU A 49 16.18 31.73 23.77
C GLU A 49 14.95 32.61 23.49
N SER A 50 14.13 32.27 22.48
CA SER A 50 12.90 32.96 22.17
C SER A 50 11.90 32.89 23.33
N THR A 51 11.41 34.04 23.78
CA THR A 51 10.43 34.15 24.86
C THR A 51 8.99 33.79 24.43
N ARG A 52 8.77 33.50 23.14
CA ARG A 52 7.45 33.29 22.54
C ARG A 52 6.70 32.09 23.13
N ASN A 53 7.43 31.09 23.56
CA ASN A 53 6.87 29.82 24.05
C ASN A 53 6.96 29.67 25.58
N ILE A 54 7.24 30.77 26.31
CA ILE A 54 7.27 30.75 27.79
C ILE A 54 5.85 30.58 28.33
N ASP A 55 5.65 29.66 29.27
CA ASP A 55 4.40 29.54 30.01
C ASP A 55 4.37 30.46 31.22
N TYR A 56 3.80 31.64 31.03
CA TYR A 56 3.67 32.64 32.07
C TYR A 56 2.71 32.23 33.21
N ARG A 57 1.79 31.27 32.97
CA ARG A 57 0.91 30.72 34.01
C ARG A 57 1.70 29.82 34.97
N LEU A 58 2.61 29.02 34.41
CA LEU A 58 3.49 28.19 35.21
C LEU A 58 4.52 29.03 35.97
N TYR A 59 5.04 30.09 35.33
CA TYR A 59 5.90 31.08 36.02
C TYR A 59 5.24 31.67 37.25
N GLY A 60 3.97 32.12 37.17
CA GLY A 60 3.23 32.66 38.30
C GLY A 60 2.98 31.69 39.46
N ARG A 61 3.20 30.38 39.25
CA ARG A 61 3.06 29.35 40.30
C ARG A 61 4.39 28.86 40.88
N THR A 62 5.44 28.87 40.06
CA THR A 62 6.70 28.23 40.40
C THR A 62 7.88 29.17 40.53
N ASP A 63 7.67 30.44 40.15
CA ASP A 63 8.70 31.48 40.05
C ASP A 63 9.92 31.12 39.21
N ARG A 64 9.71 30.14 38.27
CA ARG A 64 10.71 29.66 37.29
C ARG A 64 10.16 29.74 35.91
N LEU A 65 11.00 30.19 34.97
CA LEU A 65 10.63 30.27 33.55
C LEU A 65 10.75 28.91 32.89
N TYR A 66 9.66 28.45 32.33
CA TYR A 66 9.58 27.21 31.55
C TYR A 66 9.11 27.51 30.12
N VAL A 67 9.72 26.85 29.17
CA VAL A 67 9.34 26.87 27.76
C VAL A 67 8.54 25.61 27.45
N LYS A 68 7.37 25.78 26.86
CA LYS A 68 6.61 24.66 26.29
C LYS A 68 7.42 24.05 25.16
N GLN A 69 7.86 22.83 25.31
CA GLN A 69 8.34 22.02 24.20
C GLN A 69 7.11 21.53 23.44
N PHE A 70 6.99 22.01 22.21
CA PHE A 70 6.10 21.42 21.23
C PHE A 70 6.95 20.40 20.49
N GLU A 71 6.60 19.12 20.56
CA GLU A 71 7.04 18.20 19.54
C GLU A 71 6.41 18.71 18.22
N GLU A 72 7.24 19.03 17.24
CA GLU A 72 6.73 19.27 15.91
C GLU A 72 6.01 18.00 15.51
N GLU A 73 4.65 18.03 15.49
CA GLU A 73 3.88 17.01 14.81
C GLU A 73 4.34 17.05 13.35
N THR A 74 5.28 16.19 13.02
CA THR A 74 5.60 15.93 11.64
C THR A 74 4.39 15.20 11.06
N ASN A 75 3.41 15.96 10.53
CA ASN A 75 2.29 15.39 9.80
C ASN A 75 2.86 14.51 8.70
N LEU A 76 2.78 13.20 8.91
CA LEU A 76 3.22 12.23 7.93
C LEU A 76 2.45 12.48 6.63
N ARG A 77 3.16 12.49 5.50
CA ARG A 77 2.56 12.48 4.17
C ARG A 77 2.69 11.10 3.61
N CYS A 78 1.58 10.43 3.40
CA CYS A 78 1.55 9.08 2.85
C CYS A 78 0.91 9.09 1.46
N GLN A 79 1.66 8.68 0.45
CA GLN A 79 1.15 8.43 -0.89
C GLN A 79 0.90 6.94 -1.07
N ILE A 80 -0.32 6.57 -1.39
CA ILE A 80 -0.72 5.20 -1.67
C ILE A 80 -0.74 5.03 -3.18
N LEU A 81 0.05 4.10 -3.71
CA LEU A 81 0.06 3.72 -5.11
C LEU A 81 -0.55 2.33 -5.24
N ILE A 82 -1.58 2.21 -6.06
CA ILE A 82 -2.23 0.93 -6.38
C ILE A 82 -1.97 0.63 -7.86
N ASP A 83 -1.36 -0.52 -8.07
CA ASP A 83 -1.27 -1.17 -9.35
C ASP A 83 -2.62 -1.86 -9.64
N HIS A 84 -3.27 -1.48 -10.75
CA HIS A 84 -4.49 -2.14 -11.19
C HIS A 84 -4.36 -2.70 -12.62
N SER A 85 -3.14 -3.16 -12.96
CA SER A 85 -2.86 -3.93 -14.15
C SER A 85 -3.70 -5.21 -14.24
N GLY A 86 -3.74 -5.83 -15.41
CA GLY A 86 -4.55 -7.02 -15.66
C GLY A 86 -4.25 -8.16 -14.67
N SER A 87 -2.99 -8.35 -14.31
CA SER A 87 -2.56 -9.37 -13.34
C SER A 87 -3.19 -9.20 -11.95
N MET A 88 -3.42 -7.96 -11.52
CA MET A 88 -4.08 -7.65 -10.24
C MET A 88 -5.57 -8.02 -10.20
N LEU A 89 -6.21 -8.28 -11.34
CA LEU A 89 -7.59 -8.74 -11.41
C LEU A 89 -7.75 -10.24 -11.09
N TYR A 90 -6.65 -10.97 -10.91
CA TYR A 90 -6.71 -12.39 -10.58
C TYR A 90 -7.06 -12.66 -9.10
N PRO A 91 -7.93 -13.64 -8.78
CA PRO A 91 -8.88 -14.33 -9.66
C PRO A 91 -10.04 -13.45 -10.11
N LEU A 92 -10.36 -13.46 -11.41
CA LEU A 92 -11.29 -12.50 -12.03
C LEU A 92 -12.73 -12.61 -11.46
N GLU A 93 -13.18 -13.85 -11.18
CA GLU A 93 -14.52 -14.12 -10.64
C GLU A 93 -14.73 -13.58 -9.23
N ARG A 94 -13.66 -13.23 -8.53
CA ARG A 94 -13.70 -12.70 -7.16
C ARG A 94 -13.62 -11.16 -7.11
N HIS A 95 -13.69 -10.51 -8.26
CA HIS A 95 -13.63 -9.05 -8.32
C HIS A 95 -14.83 -8.42 -7.60
N GLY A 96 -14.56 -7.51 -6.65
CA GLY A 96 -15.57 -6.86 -5.82
C GLY A 96 -16.07 -7.69 -4.64
N ASP A 97 -15.72 -8.98 -4.53
CA ASP A 97 -16.05 -9.80 -3.36
C ASP A 97 -15.03 -9.55 -2.24
N ILE A 98 -15.51 -9.04 -1.11
CA ILE A 98 -14.65 -8.79 0.06
C ILE A 98 -14.36 -10.05 0.88
N THR A 99 -15.23 -11.05 0.79
CA THR A 99 -15.08 -12.30 1.55
C THR A 99 -13.98 -13.16 0.97
N HIS A 100 -13.91 -13.21 -0.35
CA HIS A 100 -12.89 -13.91 -1.12
C HIS A 100 -12.35 -12.97 -2.21
N PRO A 101 -11.55 -11.97 -1.84
CA PRO A 101 -11.15 -10.94 -2.77
C PRO A 101 -10.15 -11.44 -3.83
N ASN A 102 -10.15 -10.80 -5.00
CA ASN A 102 -8.99 -10.84 -5.88
C ASN A 102 -7.93 -9.83 -5.38
N LYS A 103 -6.75 -9.82 -6.02
CA LYS A 103 -5.63 -8.95 -5.59
C LYS A 103 -6.00 -7.47 -5.61
N LEU A 104 -6.69 -7.00 -6.66
CA LEU A 104 -7.11 -5.60 -6.76
C LEU A 104 -8.15 -5.24 -5.69
N THR A 105 -9.18 -6.06 -5.52
CA THR A 105 -10.18 -5.85 -4.47
C THR A 105 -9.52 -5.77 -3.09
N PHE A 106 -8.60 -6.70 -2.80
CA PHE A 106 -7.84 -6.67 -1.54
C PHE A 106 -7.04 -5.37 -1.40
N ALA A 107 -6.31 -4.94 -2.44
CA ALA A 107 -5.53 -3.71 -2.42
C ALA A 107 -6.40 -2.45 -2.20
N VAL A 108 -7.59 -2.39 -2.83
CA VAL A 108 -8.55 -1.30 -2.67
C VAL A 108 -9.05 -1.20 -1.22
N TYR A 109 -9.47 -2.31 -0.63
CA TYR A 109 -9.90 -2.32 0.77
C TYR A 109 -8.74 -2.03 1.73
N ALA A 110 -7.54 -2.55 1.45
CA ALA A 110 -6.34 -2.25 2.21
C ALA A 110 -5.99 -0.75 2.18
N ALA A 111 -6.06 -0.13 1.02
CA ALA A 111 -5.85 1.31 0.85
C ALA A 111 -6.91 2.12 1.62
N ALA A 112 -8.19 1.74 1.56
CA ALA A 112 -9.25 2.40 2.32
C ALA A 112 -9.01 2.32 3.83
N VAL A 113 -8.55 1.17 4.33
CA VAL A 113 -8.18 0.97 5.74
C VAL A 113 -7.00 1.87 6.14
N LEU A 114 -5.97 1.98 5.28
CA LEU A 114 -4.84 2.90 5.53
C LEU A 114 -5.28 4.37 5.52
N ILE A 115 -6.13 4.78 4.57
CA ILE A 115 -6.69 6.14 4.50
C ILE A 115 -7.46 6.48 5.78
N GLU A 116 -8.30 5.56 6.27
CA GLU A 116 -9.05 5.77 7.52
C GLU A 116 -8.11 5.87 8.72
N LEU A 117 -7.08 5.01 8.80
CA LEU A 117 -6.08 5.05 9.86
C LEU A 117 -5.32 6.39 9.88
N LEU A 118 -4.82 6.83 8.72
CA LEU A 118 -4.11 8.10 8.54
C LEU A 118 -5.00 9.29 8.87
N HIS A 119 -6.28 9.25 8.43
CA HIS A 119 -7.25 10.30 8.75
C HIS A 119 -7.47 10.45 10.26
N ARG A 120 -7.61 9.33 11.00
CA ARG A 120 -7.73 9.36 12.47
C ARG A 120 -6.48 9.94 13.15
N GLN A 121 -5.32 9.73 12.55
CA GLN A 121 -4.05 10.24 13.05
C GLN A 121 -3.75 11.69 12.60
N ARG A 122 -4.68 12.32 11.85
CA ARG A 122 -4.53 13.64 11.24
C ARG A 122 -3.36 13.79 10.28
N ASP A 123 -2.87 12.66 9.75
CA ASP A 123 -1.84 12.64 8.73
C ASP A 123 -2.40 13.05 7.36
N ALA A 124 -1.52 13.46 6.47
CA ALA A 124 -1.88 13.74 5.08
C ALA A 124 -1.72 12.50 4.22
N PHE A 125 -2.70 12.21 3.39
CA PHE A 125 -2.72 11.05 2.51
C PHE A 125 -3.12 11.43 1.09
N GLY A 126 -2.57 10.72 0.12
CA GLY A 126 -2.87 10.84 -1.31
C GLY A 126 -2.98 9.46 -1.95
N LEU A 127 -3.56 9.41 -3.12
CA LEU A 127 -3.78 8.20 -3.91
C LEU A 127 -3.19 8.40 -5.30
N SER A 128 -2.50 7.38 -5.78
CA SER A 128 -2.05 7.23 -7.15
C SER A 128 -2.53 5.89 -7.70
N LEU A 129 -3.06 5.89 -8.91
CA LEU A 129 -3.52 4.70 -9.60
C LEU A 129 -2.69 4.51 -10.86
N PHE A 130 -2.15 3.32 -11.01
CA PHE A 130 -1.35 2.90 -12.14
C PHE A 130 -1.97 1.68 -12.82
N ASP A 131 -1.95 1.70 -14.13
CA ASP A 131 -2.30 0.59 -15.00
C ASP A 131 -1.32 0.58 -16.21
N GLN A 132 -1.66 1.16 -17.33
CA GLN A 132 -0.79 1.39 -18.50
C GLN A 132 -0.08 2.75 -18.44
N GLY A 133 -0.28 3.46 -17.34
CA GLY A 133 0.27 4.76 -17.02
C GLY A 133 -0.27 5.25 -15.69
N LEU A 134 0.24 6.38 -15.22
CA LEU A 134 -0.25 7.02 -14.00
C LEU A 134 -1.53 7.78 -14.32
N HIS A 135 -2.71 7.19 -14.07
CA HIS A 135 -4.02 7.78 -14.40
C HIS A 135 -4.50 8.79 -13.39
N LEU A 136 -4.21 8.54 -12.12
CA LEU A 136 -4.57 9.42 -11.03
C LEU A 136 -3.35 9.65 -10.17
N SER A 137 -3.10 10.90 -9.80
CA SER A 137 -2.13 11.26 -8.77
C SER A 137 -2.67 12.45 -8.01
N THR A 138 -3.01 12.25 -6.74
CA THR A 138 -3.58 13.30 -5.90
C THR A 138 -2.55 13.81 -4.90
N PRO A 139 -2.54 15.10 -4.56
CA PRO A 139 -1.69 15.61 -3.50
C PRO A 139 -2.12 15.06 -2.14
N CYS A 140 -1.16 14.88 -1.22
CA CYS A 140 -1.45 14.47 0.14
C CYS A 140 -2.18 15.59 0.91
N ARG A 141 -3.39 15.29 1.43
CA ARG A 141 -4.20 16.18 2.25
C ARG A 141 -4.86 15.38 3.38
N SER A 142 -5.17 16.03 4.52
CA SER A 142 -5.77 15.41 5.70
C SER A 142 -7.28 15.68 5.85
N SER A 143 -7.91 16.40 4.92
CA SER A 143 -9.30 16.82 5.04
C SER A 143 -10.28 15.68 4.78
N ARG A 144 -11.44 15.70 5.47
CA ARG A 144 -12.51 14.73 5.29
C ARG A 144 -13.08 14.70 3.86
N LEU A 145 -13.17 15.86 3.22
CA LEU A 145 -13.59 15.94 1.81
C LEU A 145 -12.61 15.20 0.89
N HIS A 146 -11.32 15.32 1.16
CA HIS A 146 -10.30 14.60 0.41
C HIS A 146 -10.41 13.08 0.64
N GLN A 147 -10.62 12.65 1.89
CA GLN A 147 -10.89 11.25 2.21
C GLN A 147 -12.07 10.70 1.40
N GLN A 148 -13.21 11.40 1.41
CA GLN A 148 -14.40 11.00 0.67
C GLN A 148 -14.15 10.91 -0.85
N TYR A 149 -13.38 11.86 -1.38
CA TYR A 149 -12.98 11.84 -2.78
C TYR A 149 -12.14 10.59 -3.11
N LEU A 150 -11.12 10.29 -2.29
CA LEU A 150 -10.28 9.11 -2.53
C LEU A 150 -11.07 7.79 -2.40
N LEU A 151 -11.95 7.68 -1.42
CA LEU A 151 -12.83 6.51 -1.29
C LEU A 151 -13.76 6.35 -2.50
N SER A 152 -14.24 7.46 -3.07
CA SER A 152 -15.02 7.42 -4.32
C SER A 152 -14.20 6.96 -5.53
N GLU A 153 -12.92 7.35 -5.62
CA GLU A 153 -12.03 6.85 -6.68
C GLU A 153 -11.72 5.36 -6.51
N LEU A 154 -11.48 4.92 -5.28
CA LEU A 154 -11.29 3.51 -4.96
C LEU A 154 -12.51 2.65 -5.28
N ASP A 155 -13.72 3.16 -5.03
CA ASP A 155 -14.97 2.46 -5.30
C ASP A 155 -15.20 2.21 -6.80
N LYS A 156 -14.71 3.12 -7.65
CA LYS A 156 -14.76 2.92 -9.11
C LYS A 156 -13.96 1.69 -9.57
N LEU A 157 -12.88 1.36 -8.86
CA LEU A 157 -12.07 0.17 -9.16
C LEU A 157 -12.78 -1.14 -8.82
N LEU A 158 -13.79 -1.11 -7.95
CA LEU A 158 -14.61 -2.28 -7.60
C LEU A 158 -15.78 -2.50 -8.55
N ALA A 159 -16.04 -1.56 -9.47
CA ALA A 159 -17.14 -1.68 -10.41
C ALA A 159 -16.85 -2.78 -11.46
N PRO A 160 -17.87 -3.55 -11.88
CA PRO A 160 -17.70 -4.59 -12.90
C PRO A 160 -17.12 -4.09 -14.23
N SER A 161 -17.32 -2.82 -14.54
CA SER A 161 -16.73 -2.17 -15.73
C SER A 161 -15.20 -2.05 -15.67
N ALA A 162 -14.60 -2.11 -14.48
CA ALA A 162 -13.15 -2.05 -14.29
C ALA A 162 -12.43 -3.33 -14.76
N THR A 163 -13.19 -4.42 -15.00
CA THR A 163 -12.63 -5.70 -15.46
C THR A 163 -12.52 -5.81 -17.00
N GLN A 164 -12.87 -4.74 -17.75
CA GLN A 164 -12.71 -4.78 -19.20
C GLN A 164 -11.22 -4.78 -19.57
N PRO A 165 -10.78 -5.67 -20.47
CA PRO A 165 -9.40 -5.68 -20.93
C PRO A 165 -9.08 -4.33 -21.56
N LEU A 166 -8.14 -3.64 -20.94
CA LEU A 166 -7.63 -2.36 -21.41
C LEU A 166 -6.90 -2.57 -22.73
N SER A 167 -7.04 -1.62 -23.65
CA SER A 167 -6.45 -1.70 -25.00
C SER A 167 -4.93 -1.94 -24.93
N HIS A 168 -4.43 -2.89 -25.72
CA HIS A 168 -3.09 -3.49 -25.71
C HIS A 168 -1.88 -2.56 -25.97
N SER A 169 -1.95 -1.28 -25.73
CA SER A 169 -0.81 -0.38 -25.88
C SER A 169 -0.38 0.19 -24.53
N ALA A 170 0.28 -0.64 -23.70
CA ALA A 170 0.94 -0.14 -22.51
C ALA A 170 2.00 0.88 -22.89
N THR A 171 1.79 2.14 -22.51
CA THR A 171 2.70 3.24 -22.81
C THR A 171 3.77 3.43 -21.75
N GLN A 172 3.52 2.97 -20.53
CA GLN A 172 4.41 3.10 -19.39
C GLN A 172 4.46 1.82 -18.56
N THR A 173 5.61 1.56 -17.94
CA THR A 173 5.79 0.48 -16.96
C THR A 173 5.56 0.99 -15.55
N LEU A 174 5.28 0.09 -14.60
CA LEU A 174 5.18 0.41 -13.17
C LEU A 174 6.45 1.16 -12.68
N ALA A 175 7.63 0.75 -13.13
CA ALA A 175 8.88 1.41 -12.80
C ALA A 175 8.90 2.89 -13.27
N GLN A 176 8.43 3.17 -14.48
CA GLN A 176 8.33 4.55 -14.99
C GLN A 176 7.31 5.37 -14.20
N ALA A 177 6.17 4.79 -13.83
CA ALA A 177 5.19 5.46 -12.97
C ALA A 177 5.76 5.81 -11.59
N ILE A 178 6.54 4.91 -11.00
CA ILE A 178 7.22 5.15 -9.72
C ILE A 178 8.28 6.27 -9.87
N HIS A 179 9.03 6.31 -10.97
CA HIS A 179 9.99 7.40 -11.23
C HIS A 179 9.29 8.76 -11.31
N LEU A 180 8.16 8.86 -12.05
CA LEU A 180 7.38 10.08 -12.13
C LEU A 180 6.83 10.49 -10.75
N LEU A 181 6.35 9.53 -9.99
CA LEU A 181 5.86 9.78 -8.64
C LEU A 181 6.96 10.31 -7.73
N ALA A 182 8.18 9.78 -7.83
CA ALA A 182 9.33 10.22 -7.04
C ALA A 182 9.71 11.69 -7.27
N GLU A 183 9.42 12.22 -8.47
CA GLU A 183 9.66 13.63 -8.80
C GLU A 183 8.53 14.55 -8.32
N GLN A 184 7.30 14.04 -8.25
CA GLN A 184 6.12 14.82 -7.87
C GLN A 184 5.93 14.94 -6.36
N LEU A 185 6.42 13.98 -5.60
CA LEU A 185 6.19 13.91 -4.16
C LEU A 185 7.03 14.92 -3.37
N HIS A 186 6.45 15.44 -2.31
CA HIS A 186 7.22 16.20 -1.33
C HIS A 186 8.24 15.28 -0.64
N ARG A 187 9.46 15.77 -0.44
CA ARG A 187 10.52 15.05 0.26
C ARG A 187 10.04 14.51 1.62
N ARG A 188 10.58 13.38 2.04
CA ARG A 188 10.27 12.71 3.31
C ARG A 188 8.81 12.25 3.41
N SER A 189 8.22 11.84 2.29
CA SER A 189 6.91 11.18 2.29
C SER A 189 7.06 9.67 2.47
N LEU A 190 6.06 9.04 3.04
CA LEU A 190 5.88 7.59 3.00
C LEU A 190 5.17 7.22 1.72
N VAL A 191 5.66 6.20 1.01
CA VAL A 191 5.02 5.66 -0.19
C VAL A 191 4.65 4.21 0.06
N ALA A 192 3.35 3.92 0.06
CA ALA A 192 2.79 2.58 0.21
C ALA A 192 2.37 2.08 -1.18
N ILE A 193 3.03 1.04 -1.68
CA ILE A 193 2.83 0.52 -3.03
C ILE A 193 2.16 -0.85 -2.94
N PHE A 194 1.00 -1.02 -3.57
CA PHE A 194 0.30 -2.29 -3.73
C PHE A 194 0.48 -2.80 -5.16
N THR A 195 1.14 -3.92 -5.32
CA THR A 195 1.41 -4.56 -6.62
C THR A 195 1.68 -6.04 -6.42
N ASP A 196 1.50 -6.84 -7.44
CA ASP A 196 1.96 -8.23 -7.46
C ASP A 196 3.40 -8.37 -7.96
N ALA A 197 4.05 -7.24 -8.25
CA ALA A 197 5.42 -7.16 -8.76
C ALA A 197 5.65 -8.00 -10.04
N LEU A 198 4.56 -8.45 -10.66
CA LEU A 198 4.58 -9.12 -11.96
C LEU A 198 4.49 -8.03 -13.02
N THR A 199 5.47 -7.93 -13.86
CA THR A 199 5.46 -7.01 -14.99
C THR A 199 5.44 -7.82 -16.26
N PRO A 200 4.66 -7.38 -17.28
CA PRO A 200 4.62 -8.07 -18.55
C PRO A 200 6.04 -8.21 -19.08
N SER A 201 6.51 -9.44 -19.28
CA SER A 201 7.74 -9.67 -19.99
C SER A 201 7.47 -9.48 -21.47
N ASP A 202 8.26 -8.66 -22.16
CA ASP A 202 8.30 -8.66 -23.63
C ASP A 202 8.66 -10.08 -24.11
N HIS A 203 7.62 -10.84 -24.43
CA HIS A 203 7.72 -12.26 -24.71
C HIS A 203 8.18 -12.53 -26.13
N SER A 204 9.45 -12.61 -26.30
CA SER A 204 10.03 -13.54 -27.22
C SER A 204 10.10 -14.91 -26.50
N ALA A 205 9.35 -15.89 -26.99
CA ALA A 205 9.16 -17.22 -26.39
C ALA A 205 10.44 -18.08 -26.26
N THR A 206 11.62 -17.50 -26.37
CA THR A 206 12.91 -18.15 -26.46
C THR A 206 13.92 -17.80 -25.36
N GLN A 207 13.58 -16.86 -24.42
CA GLN A 207 14.53 -16.51 -23.37
C GLN A 207 13.89 -16.45 -21.97
N PRO A 208 14.29 -17.31 -21.03
CA PRO A 208 13.84 -17.26 -19.62
C PRO A 208 14.47 -16.12 -18.82
N LEU A 209 15.15 -15.18 -19.45
CA LEU A 209 15.96 -14.12 -18.80
C LEU A 209 15.24 -12.78 -18.63
N SER A 210 14.00 -12.63 -19.08
CA SER A 210 13.31 -11.33 -19.07
C SER A 210 12.79 -10.88 -17.70
N HIS A 211 12.57 -11.78 -16.74
CA HIS A 211 12.14 -11.42 -15.39
C HIS A 211 13.18 -10.59 -14.62
N SER A 212 14.48 -10.80 -14.88
CA SER A 212 15.54 -10.06 -14.18
C SER A 212 15.59 -8.59 -14.57
N ALA A 213 15.47 -8.25 -15.85
CA ALA A 213 15.58 -6.86 -16.32
C ALA A 213 14.41 -6.00 -15.83
N THR A 214 13.21 -6.56 -15.80
CA THR A 214 12.01 -5.86 -15.36
C THR A 214 12.01 -5.66 -13.85
N GLN A 215 12.47 -6.66 -13.09
CA GLN A 215 12.71 -6.51 -11.65
C GLN A 215 13.79 -5.47 -11.33
N GLU A 216 14.87 -5.45 -12.11
CA GLU A 216 15.91 -4.42 -11.96
C GLU A 216 15.33 -3.02 -12.15
N ALA A 217 14.53 -2.80 -13.19
CA ALA A 217 13.86 -1.52 -13.42
C ALA A 217 12.94 -1.11 -12.26
N LEU A 218 12.19 -2.06 -11.70
CA LEU A 218 11.36 -1.80 -10.52
C LEU A 218 12.21 -1.36 -9.33
N PHE A 219 13.29 -2.10 -9.02
CA PHE A 219 14.15 -1.75 -7.90
C PHE A 219 14.95 -0.46 -8.12
N ASP A 220 15.29 -0.12 -9.35
CA ASP A 220 15.89 1.17 -9.69
C ASP A 220 14.92 2.32 -9.43
N ALA A 221 13.64 2.15 -9.77
CA ALA A 221 12.62 3.12 -9.47
C ALA A 221 12.36 3.27 -7.95
N LEU A 222 12.32 2.16 -7.21
CA LEU A 222 12.22 2.18 -5.75
C LEU A 222 13.44 2.82 -5.09
N ARG A 223 14.65 2.61 -5.64
CA ARG A 223 15.87 3.28 -5.22
C ARG A 223 15.80 4.78 -5.44
N HIS A 224 15.19 5.24 -6.53
CA HIS A 224 14.97 6.67 -6.79
C HIS A 224 14.09 7.31 -5.71
N LEU A 225 12.98 6.65 -5.29
CA LEU A 225 12.19 7.10 -4.14
C LEU A 225 13.05 7.24 -2.88
N ARG A 226 13.89 6.23 -2.58
CA ARG A 226 14.79 6.27 -1.42
C ARG A 226 15.83 7.38 -1.50
N HIS A 227 16.38 7.64 -2.70
CA HIS A 227 17.30 8.74 -2.94
C HIS A 227 16.68 10.09 -2.61
N ASN A 228 15.41 10.29 -2.96
CA ASN A 228 14.64 11.49 -2.62
C ASN A 228 14.16 11.52 -1.16
N GLN A 229 14.73 10.64 -0.31
CA GLN A 229 14.43 10.54 1.12
C GLN A 229 12.99 10.08 1.45
N HIS A 230 12.30 9.44 0.50
CA HIS A 230 11.01 8.82 0.78
C HIS A 230 11.19 7.49 1.53
N GLU A 231 10.28 7.20 2.42
CA GLU A 231 10.13 5.87 2.98
C GLU A 231 9.23 5.05 2.08
N VAL A 232 9.56 3.79 1.88
CA VAL A 232 8.83 2.92 0.96
C VAL A 232 8.42 1.65 1.68
N ILE A 233 7.12 1.33 1.57
CA ILE A 233 6.57 0.02 1.92
C ILE A 233 6.04 -0.60 0.63
N LEU A 234 6.59 -1.75 0.27
CA LEU A 234 6.14 -2.54 -0.87
C LEU A 234 5.23 -3.66 -0.35
N PHE A 235 3.95 -3.49 -0.55
CA PHE A 235 2.91 -4.48 -0.29
C PHE A 235 2.78 -5.38 -1.51
N HIS A 236 3.38 -6.56 -1.44
CA HIS A 236 3.34 -7.56 -2.50
C HIS A 236 2.11 -8.44 -2.33
N THR A 237 1.11 -8.24 -3.18
CA THR A 237 -0.17 -8.98 -3.13
C THR A 237 -0.13 -10.22 -4.01
N TYR A 238 -0.53 -11.38 -3.46
CA TYR A 238 -0.53 -12.66 -4.18
C TYR A 238 -1.62 -13.60 -3.65
N ASP A 239 -1.98 -14.61 -4.45
CA ASP A 239 -2.80 -15.74 -4.04
C ASP A 239 -1.88 -16.94 -3.77
N LEU A 240 -1.72 -17.30 -2.48
CA LEU A 240 -0.82 -18.39 -2.08
C LEU A 240 -1.21 -19.72 -2.70
N ALA A 241 -2.50 -20.02 -2.77
CA ALA A 241 -2.98 -21.30 -3.26
C ALA A 241 -2.73 -21.45 -4.76
N HIS A 242 -3.15 -20.51 -5.56
CA HIS A 242 -3.16 -20.64 -7.01
C HIS A 242 -1.91 -20.06 -7.67
N GLU A 243 -1.42 -18.89 -7.24
CA GLU A 243 -0.25 -18.26 -7.87
C GLU A 243 1.08 -18.79 -7.35
N VAL A 244 1.16 -19.24 -6.10
CA VAL A 244 2.44 -19.73 -5.54
C VAL A 244 2.50 -21.24 -5.54
N ASN A 245 1.45 -21.92 -5.05
CA ASN A 245 1.42 -23.36 -4.91
C ASN A 245 0.92 -24.09 -6.15
N LEU A 246 0.32 -23.37 -7.10
CA LEU A 246 -0.32 -23.95 -8.30
C LEU A 246 -1.36 -25.03 -7.92
N ASP A 247 -2.15 -24.75 -6.86
CA ASP A 247 -3.11 -25.70 -6.27
C ASP A 247 -4.39 -25.71 -7.09
N PHE A 248 -4.38 -26.52 -8.15
CA PHE A 248 -5.50 -26.78 -9.02
C PHE A 248 -5.80 -28.28 -9.03
N ASP A 249 -6.98 -28.65 -9.50
CA ASP A 249 -7.31 -30.07 -9.68
C ASP A 249 -6.38 -30.74 -10.72
N ALA A 250 -6.31 -32.08 -10.70
CA ALA A 250 -5.37 -32.85 -11.53
C ALA A 250 -5.73 -32.89 -13.03
N ARG A 251 -6.66 -32.02 -13.48
CA ARG A 251 -7.09 -31.95 -14.87
C ARG A 251 -6.24 -30.99 -15.67
N PRO A 252 -6.14 -31.11 -16.99
CA PRO A 252 -5.56 -30.06 -17.82
C PRO A 252 -6.35 -28.77 -17.75
N HIS A 253 -5.69 -27.66 -17.41
CA HIS A 253 -6.27 -26.33 -17.36
C HIS A 253 -5.79 -25.49 -18.54
N LEU A 254 -6.65 -24.56 -18.97
CA LEU A 254 -6.30 -23.50 -19.89
C LEU A 254 -5.99 -22.25 -19.09
N PHE A 255 -4.72 -21.89 -19.03
CA PHE A 255 -4.29 -20.63 -18.42
C PHE A 255 -4.31 -19.52 -19.45
N ILE A 256 -4.92 -18.40 -19.08
CA ILE A 256 -5.05 -17.21 -19.93
C ILE A 256 -4.34 -16.07 -19.20
N ASP A 257 -3.33 -15.51 -19.84
CA ASP A 257 -2.66 -14.31 -19.35
C ASP A 257 -3.60 -13.13 -19.49
N LEU A 258 -3.92 -12.47 -18.39
CA LEU A 258 -4.89 -11.36 -18.35
C LEU A 258 -4.38 -10.09 -19.05
N GLU A 259 -3.08 -9.95 -19.23
CA GLU A 259 -2.47 -8.79 -19.90
C GLU A 259 -2.27 -9.02 -21.40
N THR A 260 -1.71 -10.16 -21.77
CA THR A 260 -1.37 -10.45 -23.18
C THR A 260 -2.42 -11.29 -23.91
N GLN A 261 -3.41 -11.84 -23.17
CA GLN A 261 -4.42 -12.77 -23.67
C GLN A 261 -3.83 -14.06 -24.30
N ARG A 262 -2.58 -14.36 -24.00
CA ARG A 262 -1.94 -15.61 -24.41
C ARG A 262 -2.54 -16.77 -23.62
N GLN A 263 -2.70 -17.89 -24.33
CA GLN A 263 -3.31 -19.09 -23.76
C GLN A 263 -2.29 -20.22 -23.75
N VAL A 264 -2.17 -20.87 -22.59
CA VAL A 264 -1.29 -22.04 -22.41
C VAL A 264 -2.11 -23.15 -21.77
N ARG A 265 -2.14 -24.31 -22.40
CA ARG A 265 -2.77 -25.50 -21.85
C ARG A 265 -1.71 -26.37 -21.19
N LEU A 266 -1.85 -26.59 -19.89
CA LEU A 266 -0.90 -27.41 -19.12
C LEU A 266 -1.64 -28.15 -18.01
N GLN A 267 -0.98 -29.20 -17.49
CA GLN A 267 -1.44 -29.96 -16.33
C GLN A 267 -0.66 -29.44 -15.11
N PRO A 268 -1.33 -28.80 -14.15
CA PRO A 268 -0.64 -28.17 -13.01
C PRO A 268 0.21 -29.13 -12.20
N ALA A 269 -0.29 -30.37 -11.98
CA ALA A 269 0.40 -31.37 -11.19
C ALA A 269 1.82 -31.72 -11.70
N ASP A 270 2.06 -31.63 -13.00
CA ASP A 270 3.36 -31.97 -13.59
C ASP A 270 4.43 -30.90 -13.36
N LEU A 271 3.99 -29.68 -13.12
CA LEU A 271 4.85 -28.47 -13.00
C LEU A 271 4.89 -27.88 -11.59
N ALA A 272 3.99 -28.28 -10.70
CA ALA A 272 3.78 -27.65 -9.40
C ALA A 272 5.07 -27.51 -8.58
N ASP A 273 5.90 -28.54 -8.51
CA ASP A 273 7.13 -28.51 -7.70
C ASP A 273 8.21 -27.61 -8.30
N ALA A 274 8.37 -27.59 -9.62
CA ALA A 274 9.32 -26.71 -10.29
C ALA A 274 8.86 -25.26 -10.20
N TYR A 275 7.57 -25.01 -10.40
CA TYR A 275 6.96 -23.69 -10.32
C TYR A 275 7.04 -23.11 -8.91
N ARG A 276 6.73 -23.92 -7.87
CA ARG A 276 6.81 -23.49 -6.47
C ARG A 276 8.23 -23.09 -6.07
N ARG A 277 9.25 -23.79 -6.54
CA ARG A 277 10.65 -23.40 -6.32
C ARG A 277 10.94 -22.05 -6.96
N GLN A 278 10.53 -21.86 -8.21
CA GLN A 278 10.70 -20.60 -8.94
C GLN A 278 10.04 -19.42 -8.22
N MET A 279 8.81 -19.60 -7.72
CA MET A 279 8.09 -18.57 -6.96
C MET A 279 8.77 -18.28 -5.61
N THR A 280 9.29 -19.31 -4.93
CA THR A 280 10.06 -19.13 -3.69
C THR A 280 11.31 -18.31 -3.95
N ASP A 281 12.08 -18.64 -4.98
CA ASP A 281 13.29 -17.91 -5.38
C ASP A 281 12.96 -16.46 -5.75
N LEU A 282 11.84 -16.22 -6.41
CA LEU A 282 11.34 -14.87 -6.72
C LEU A 282 11.07 -14.07 -5.44
N PHE A 283 10.32 -14.62 -4.48
CA PHE A 283 10.02 -13.93 -3.22
C PHE A 283 11.26 -13.66 -2.39
N ASP A 284 12.21 -14.60 -2.36
CA ASP A 284 13.46 -14.42 -1.64
C ASP A 284 14.34 -13.33 -2.30
N THR A 285 14.36 -13.28 -3.63
CA THR A 285 15.04 -12.24 -4.39
C THR A 285 14.43 -10.87 -4.11
N LEU A 286 13.09 -10.75 -4.16
CA LEU A 286 12.38 -9.51 -3.85
C LEU A 286 12.69 -9.05 -2.41
N ARG A 287 12.65 -9.97 -1.44
CA ARG A 287 12.95 -9.68 -0.04
C ARG A 287 14.39 -9.21 0.16
N GLN A 288 15.36 -9.89 -0.42
CA GLN A 288 16.78 -9.54 -0.31
C GLN A 288 17.07 -8.17 -0.92
N ARG A 289 16.55 -7.90 -2.12
CA ARG A 289 16.72 -6.59 -2.78
C ARG A 289 16.03 -5.46 -2.01
N ALA A 290 14.82 -5.69 -1.51
CA ALA A 290 14.12 -4.72 -0.67
C ALA A 290 14.95 -4.38 0.58
N MET A 291 15.51 -5.37 1.28
CA MET A 291 16.42 -5.15 2.42
C MET A 291 17.65 -4.33 2.02
N GLN A 292 18.27 -4.64 0.89
CA GLN A 292 19.46 -3.93 0.38
C GLN A 292 19.19 -2.43 0.20
N TYR A 293 18.01 -2.08 -0.29
CA TYR A 293 17.63 -0.68 -0.55
C TYR A 293 16.84 -0.03 0.60
N ARG A 294 16.75 -0.69 1.75
CA ARG A 294 15.99 -0.20 2.92
C ARG A 294 14.52 0.07 2.59
N ILE A 295 13.92 -0.83 1.83
CA ILE A 295 12.49 -0.86 1.49
C ILE A 295 11.84 -1.90 2.40
N ASP A 296 10.72 -1.57 3.02
CA ASP A 296 9.95 -2.55 3.79
C ASP A 296 9.12 -3.39 2.83
N TYR A 297 9.50 -4.64 2.68
CA TYR A 297 8.79 -5.62 1.89
C TYR A 297 7.79 -6.37 2.78
N VAL A 298 6.52 -6.27 2.45
CA VAL A 298 5.41 -6.91 3.17
C VAL A 298 4.63 -7.80 2.20
N PRO A 299 4.82 -9.13 2.27
CA PRO A 299 4.02 -10.06 1.47
C PRO A 299 2.59 -10.10 2.02
N LEU A 300 1.60 -10.00 1.14
CA LEU A 300 0.17 -9.98 1.46
C LEU A 300 -0.55 -11.10 0.70
N ASP A 301 -0.85 -12.17 1.41
CA ASP A 301 -1.73 -13.23 0.89
C ASP A 301 -3.19 -12.77 0.97
N ILE A 302 -3.86 -12.71 -0.19
CA ILE A 302 -5.25 -12.24 -0.27
C ILE A 302 -6.25 -13.10 0.52
N ALA A 303 -5.90 -14.35 0.81
CA ALA A 303 -6.71 -15.25 1.63
C ALA A 303 -6.62 -14.94 3.13
N GLN A 304 -5.58 -14.21 3.56
CA GLN A 304 -5.37 -13.84 4.96
C GLN A 304 -5.89 -12.43 5.23
N GLY A 305 -6.69 -12.14 6.15
CA GLY A 305 -7.27 -10.82 6.40
C GLY A 305 -6.27 -9.65 6.54
N PHE A 306 -6.79 -8.44 6.78
CA PHE A 306 -6.02 -7.17 6.78
C PHE A 306 -5.07 -6.97 7.97
N HIS A 307 -5.03 -7.87 8.97
CA HIS A 307 -4.10 -7.78 10.09
C HIS A 307 -2.61 -7.84 9.65
N GLN A 308 -2.33 -8.57 8.56
CA GLN A 308 -0.99 -8.64 7.96
C GLN A 308 -0.52 -7.31 7.36
N LEU A 309 -1.44 -6.41 7.03
CA LEU A 309 -1.16 -5.05 6.54
C LEU A 309 -0.91 -4.07 7.68
N LEU A 310 -1.82 -4.02 8.67
CA LEU A 310 -1.84 -2.97 9.68
C LEU A 310 -0.65 -3.05 10.63
N LEU A 311 -0.27 -4.25 11.05
CA LEU A 311 0.81 -4.43 12.01
C LEU A 311 2.17 -3.95 11.49
N PRO A 312 2.65 -4.36 10.28
CA PRO A 312 3.89 -3.85 9.74
C PRO A 312 3.88 -2.34 9.53
N PHE A 313 2.77 -1.79 9.03
CA PHE A 313 2.61 -0.35 8.82
C PHE A 313 2.77 0.44 10.12
N LEU A 314 2.12 0.01 11.20
CA LEU A 314 2.18 0.67 12.50
C LEU A 314 3.54 0.50 13.17
N LEU A 315 4.17 -0.68 13.09
CA LEU A 315 5.51 -0.92 13.61
C LEU A 315 6.56 -0.05 12.94
N LYS A 316 6.44 0.18 11.64
CA LYS A 316 7.32 1.11 10.94
C LYS A 316 7.17 2.52 11.47
N ARG A 317 5.94 2.97 11.63
CA ARG A 317 5.66 4.30 12.13
C ARG A 317 6.21 4.53 13.54
N SER A 318 6.07 3.55 14.45
CA SER A 318 6.59 3.66 15.82
C SER A 318 8.13 3.76 15.92
N LYS A 319 8.86 3.38 14.87
CA LYS A 319 10.32 3.51 14.81
C LYS A 319 10.78 4.89 14.29
N ASN A 320 9.89 5.66 13.72
CA ASN A 320 10.16 6.96 13.12
C ASN A 320 9.70 8.13 14.01
N LEU A 321 9.16 7.83 15.18
CA LEU A 321 8.90 8.72 16.31
C LEU A 321 10.02 8.59 17.37
#